data_986dd43d6c08c1dea740f012cc20e017
#
_entry.id   986dd43d6c08c1dea740f012cc20e017
#
_cell.length_a   1.000
_cell.length_b   1.000
_cell.length_c   1.000
_cell.angle_alpha   90.00
_cell.angle_beta   90.00
_cell.angle_gamma   90.00
#
_symmetry.space_group_name_H-M   'P 1'
#
loop_
_entity.id
_entity.type
_entity.pdbx_description
1 polymer ?
#
loop_
_entity_poly.entity_id
_entity_poly.type
_entity_poly.pdbx_seq_one_letter_code
_entity_poly.pdbx_strand_id
1 'polypeptide(L)'
;YHIDGFRFDLMGLHDIETMKQIRIELDKIDPTILMYGEGWTGGWTPLPSENSAVKQNIVKFGNMQIAAFSDDTRDSVKGHVFNIAERGYVNGRIGLEESIKFCIVGATGKEGINYDKVIYSRWAWANEPYQCINYISAHDNYTLWDKLYMSNKDSSLEKRKNMNKLAAAIVLTSQGIPFFQAGEEFLRTKKNPDGSFNHDSYNAP
;
A
#
# COMPACT_ATOMS: atom_id res chain seq x y z
N TYR A 1 12.79 -21.51 14.04
CA TYR A 1 12.85 -20.07 13.72
C TYR A 1 11.63 -19.41 14.34
N HIS A 2 11.81 -18.32 15.08
CA HIS A 2 10.72 -17.51 15.60
C HIS A 2 10.34 -16.50 14.51
N ILE A 3 9.34 -16.84 13.69
CA ILE A 3 8.88 -15.99 12.59
C ILE A 3 7.54 -15.39 13.00
N ASP A 4 7.44 -14.06 12.99
CA ASP A 4 6.26 -13.30 13.44
C ASP A 4 5.29 -12.95 12.29
N GLY A 5 5.65 -13.24 11.04
CA GLY A 5 4.77 -12.96 9.91
C GLY A 5 5.29 -13.44 8.56
N PHE A 6 4.36 -13.53 7.61
CA PHE A 6 4.63 -13.91 6.22
C PHE A 6 4.06 -12.86 5.27
N ARG A 7 4.94 -12.36 4.39
CA ARG A 7 4.55 -11.48 3.30
C ARG A 7 4.56 -12.26 1.98
N PHE A 8 3.46 -12.21 1.25
CA PHE A 8 3.30 -12.86 -0.05
C PHE A 8 3.49 -11.85 -1.17
N ASP A 9 4.54 -12.02 -1.93
CA ASP A 9 4.72 -11.32 -3.19
C ASP A 9 3.67 -11.80 -4.18
N LEU A 10 3.04 -10.88 -4.95
CA LEU A 10 1.97 -11.21 -5.87
C LEU A 10 0.94 -12.20 -5.28
N MET A 11 0.44 -11.91 -4.08
CA MET A 11 -0.53 -12.75 -3.37
C MET A 11 -1.74 -13.11 -4.24
N GLY A 12 -2.10 -12.23 -5.19
CA GLY A 12 -3.18 -12.48 -6.15
C GLY A 12 -2.96 -13.67 -7.09
N LEU A 13 -1.76 -14.23 -7.16
CA LEU A 13 -1.49 -15.49 -7.90
C LEU A 13 -1.93 -16.74 -7.13
N HIS A 14 -2.18 -16.62 -5.84
CA HIS A 14 -2.74 -17.69 -5.01
C HIS A 14 -4.27 -17.62 -4.99
N ASP A 15 -4.90 -18.76 -4.86
CA ASP A 15 -6.34 -18.81 -4.67
C ASP A 15 -6.72 -18.55 -3.20
N ILE A 16 -7.98 -18.13 -3.01
CA ILE A 16 -8.53 -17.78 -1.70
C ILE A 16 -8.49 -18.97 -0.74
N GLU A 17 -8.75 -20.18 -1.23
CA GLU A 17 -8.80 -21.37 -0.38
C GLU A 17 -7.42 -21.74 0.15
N THR A 18 -6.40 -21.72 -0.72
CA THR A 18 -5.00 -21.91 -0.31
C THR A 18 -4.59 -20.91 0.78
N MET A 19 -4.92 -19.64 0.61
CA MET A 19 -4.59 -18.61 1.60
C MET A 19 -5.32 -18.83 2.93
N LYS A 20 -6.59 -19.29 2.91
CA LYS A 20 -7.34 -19.68 4.11
C LYS A 20 -6.70 -20.86 4.82
N GLN A 21 -6.31 -21.89 4.08
CA GLN A 21 -5.66 -23.08 4.65
C GLN A 21 -4.34 -22.72 5.33
N ILE A 22 -3.53 -21.88 4.70
CA ILE A 22 -2.27 -21.36 5.30
C ILE A 22 -2.59 -20.65 6.63
N ARG A 23 -3.60 -19.75 6.65
CA ARG A 23 -3.97 -19.03 7.88
C ARG A 23 -4.43 -20.00 8.99
N ILE A 24 -5.24 -20.99 8.65
CA ILE A 24 -5.72 -22.01 9.61
C ILE A 24 -4.55 -22.80 10.20
N GLU A 25 -3.56 -23.17 9.40
CA GLU A 25 -2.39 -23.90 9.90
C GLU A 25 -1.47 -22.99 10.77
N LEU A 26 -1.32 -21.71 10.39
CA LEU A 26 -0.57 -20.75 11.20
C LEU A 26 -1.25 -20.49 12.55
N ASP A 27 -2.57 -20.40 12.59
CA ASP A 27 -3.34 -20.17 13.82
C ASP A 27 -3.17 -21.30 14.85
N LYS A 28 -2.90 -22.52 14.40
CA LYS A 28 -2.58 -23.66 15.31
C LYS A 28 -1.22 -23.50 15.99
N ILE A 29 -0.31 -22.75 15.37
CA ILE A 29 1.04 -22.50 15.89
C ILE A 29 1.00 -21.26 16.78
N ASP A 30 0.57 -20.12 16.21
CA ASP A 30 0.42 -18.85 16.90
C ASP A 30 -0.55 -17.95 16.11
N PRO A 31 -1.72 -17.62 16.65
CA PRO A 31 -2.70 -16.78 15.96
C PRO A 31 -2.26 -15.32 15.83
N THR A 32 -1.16 -14.90 16.45
CA THR A 32 -0.60 -13.57 16.29
C THR A 32 0.33 -13.40 15.10
N ILE A 33 0.68 -14.50 14.41
CA ILE A 33 1.50 -14.45 13.20
C ILE A 33 0.80 -13.62 12.14
N LEU A 34 1.48 -12.58 11.65
CA LEU A 34 0.96 -11.72 10.60
C LEU A 34 0.96 -12.45 9.25
N MET A 35 -0.11 -12.26 8.47
CA MET A 35 -0.21 -12.80 7.11
C MET A 35 -0.75 -11.70 6.19
N TYR A 36 0.05 -11.29 5.22
CA TYR A 36 -0.31 -10.21 4.30
C TYR A 36 0.43 -10.34 2.97
N GLY A 37 -0.03 -9.62 1.96
CA GLY A 37 0.63 -9.66 0.66
C GLY A 37 0.14 -8.62 -0.33
N GLU A 38 0.66 -8.72 -1.53
CA GLU A 38 0.27 -7.89 -2.65
C GLU A 38 -1.02 -8.41 -3.26
N GLY A 39 -2.11 -7.67 -3.07
CA GLY A 39 -3.43 -8.02 -3.57
C GLY A 39 -3.61 -7.79 -5.09
N TRP A 40 -2.60 -8.18 -5.89
CA TRP A 40 -2.60 -8.15 -7.37
C TRP A 40 -1.78 -9.31 -7.93
N THR A 41 -1.90 -9.53 -9.25
CA THR A 41 -1.25 -10.68 -9.94
C THR A 41 0.03 -10.30 -10.67
N GLY A 42 0.34 -9.02 -10.81
CA GLY A 42 1.47 -8.54 -11.60
C GLY A 42 1.35 -8.79 -13.12
N GLY A 43 0.37 -9.55 -13.55
CA GLY A 43 0.14 -9.89 -14.96
C GLY A 43 -0.97 -10.91 -15.13
N TRP A 44 -0.95 -11.60 -16.27
CA TRP A 44 -1.94 -12.64 -16.57
C TRP A 44 -1.77 -13.88 -15.69
N THR A 45 -2.90 -14.46 -15.26
CA THR A 45 -2.96 -15.74 -14.56
C THR A 45 -4.12 -16.59 -15.09
N PRO A 46 -4.01 -17.92 -15.14
CA PRO A 46 -5.13 -18.79 -15.47
C PRO A 46 -6.16 -18.91 -14.34
N LEU A 47 -5.84 -18.42 -13.14
CA LEU A 47 -6.75 -18.47 -12.00
C LEU A 47 -7.95 -17.54 -12.24
N PRO A 48 -9.20 -18.02 -12.11
CA PRO A 48 -10.37 -17.15 -12.21
C PRO A 48 -10.30 -16.00 -11.20
N SER A 49 -10.63 -14.80 -11.65
CA SER A 49 -10.49 -13.57 -10.83
C SER A 49 -11.27 -13.63 -9.52
N GLU A 50 -12.43 -14.29 -9.52
CA GLU A 50 -13.25 -14.50 -8.33
C GLU A 50 -12.62 -15.44 -7.29
N ASN A 51 -11.66 -16.27 -7.68
CA ASN A 51 -10.94 -17.20 -6.81
C ASN A 51 -9.56 -16.67 -6.38
N SER A 52 -9.09 -15.63 -7.03
CA SER A 52 -7.78 -15.03 -6.79
C SER A 52 -7.75 -14.21 -5.48
N ALA A 53 -6.68 -14.29 -4.72
CA ALA A 53 -6.46 -13.51 -3.49
C ALA A 53 -6.06 -12.05 -3.78
N VAL A 54 -6.75 -11.43 -4.74
CA VAL A 54 -6.58 -10.00 -5.04
C VAL A 54 -7.29 -9.12 -4.01
N LYS A 55 -6.90 -7.87 -3.94
CA LYS A 55 -7.43 -6.87 -2.99
C LYS A 55 -8.96 -6.85 -2.93
N GLN A 56 -9.62 -6.90 -4.09
CA GLN A 56 -11.08 -6.86 -4.18
C GLN A 56 -11.77 -8.07 -3.54
N ASN A 57 -11.06 -9.16 -3.35
CA ASN A 57 -11.56 -10.39 -2.76
C ASN A 57 -11.19 -10.57 -1.28
N ILE A 58 -10.52 -9.62 -0.65
CA ILE A 58 -10.17 -9.68 0.78
C ILE A 58 -11.42 -9.87 1.65
N VAL A 59 -12.54 -9.27 1.29
CA VAL A 59 -13.84 -9.48 1.97
C VAL A 59 -14.27 -10.96 2.06
N LYS A 60 -13.81 -11.81 1.14
CA LYS A 60 -14.13 -13.26 1.12
C LYS A 60 -13.36 -14.06 2.17
N PHE A 61 -12.36 -13.47 2.79
CA PHE A 61 -11.68 -14.07 3.96
C PHE A 61 -12.48 -13.92 5.25
N GLY A 62 -13.62 -13.19 5.23
CA GLY A 62 -14.39 -12.92 6.45
C GLY A 62 -13.53 -12.17 7.47
N ASN A 63 -13.48 -12.67 8.69
CA ASN A 63 -12.69 -12.07 9.79
C ASN A 63 -11.30 -12.71 9.93
N MET A 64 -10.83 -13.48 8.95
CA MET A 64 -9.47 -14.01 8.98
C MET A 64 -8.44 -12.88 8.86
N GLN A 65 -7.35 -13.00 9.62
CA GLN A 65 -6.25 -12.04 9.61
C GLN A 65 -5.34 -12.25 8.39
N ILE A 66 -5.89 -11.93 7.22
CA ILE A 66 -5.19 -11.95 5.93
C ILE A 66 -5.34 -10.56 5.34
N ALA A 67 -4.25 -9.83 5.20
CA ALA A 67 -4.26 -8.44 4.78
C ALA A 67 -3.66 -8.24 3.37
N ALA A 68 -4.06 -7.16 2.71
CA ALA A 68 -3.48 -6.75 1.46
C ALA A 68 -2.92 -5.32 1.53
N PHE A 69 -1.86 -5.07 0.77
CA PHE A 69 -1.35 -3.72 0.55
C PHE A 69 -2.40 -2.84 -0.14
N SER A 70 -2.58 -1.62 0.38
CA SER A 70 -3.50 -0.63 -0.16
C SER A 70 -2.82 0.28 -1.18
N ASP A 71 -2.96 -0.02 -2.46
CA ASP A 71 -2.56 0.89 -3.54
C ASP A 71 -3.43 2.16 -3.56
N ASP A 72 -4.67 2.10 -3.03
CA ASP A 72 -5.50 3.29 -2.79
C ASP A 72 -4.76 4.27 -1.87
N THR A 73 -4.16 3.79 -0.76
CA THR A 73 -3.36 4.63 0.14
C THR A 73 -2.11 5.12 -0.55
N ARG A 74 -1.32 4.22 -1.12
CA ARG A 74 -0.04 4.54 -1.76
C ARG A 74 -0.17 5.65 -2.79
N ASP A 75 -1.09 5.48 -3.73
CA ASP A 75 -1.16 6.36 -4.90
C ASP A 75 -2.00 7.61 -4.64
N SER A 76 -2.99 7.57 -3.74
CA SER A 76 -3.67 8.80 -3.31
C SER A 76 -2.75 9.73 -2.52
N VAL A 77 -1.85 9.19 -1.71
CA VAL A 77 -0.95 9.99 -0.88
C VAL A 77 0.18 10.61 -1.70
N LYS A 78 0.94 9.81 -2.48
CA LYS A 78 2.14 10.28 -3.20
C LYS A 78 1.99 10.48 -4.71
N GLY A 79 0.87 10.06 -5.30
CA GLY A 79 0.66 10.00 -6.75
C GLY A 79 1.02 8.63 -7.34
N HIS A 80 0.42 8.34 -8.49
CA HIS A 80 0.52 7.05 -9.19
C HIS A 80 1.97 6.62 -9.42
N VAL A 81 2.30 5.38 -9.07
CA VAL A 81 3.69 4.89 -9.11
C VAL A 81 4.25 4.78 -10.53
N PHE A 82 3.40 4.47 -11.51
CA PHE A 82 3.84 4.36 -12.92
C PHE A 82 3.81 5.71 -13.67
N ASN A 83 3.37 6.79 -13.04
CA ASN A 83 3.44 8.14 -13.59
C ASN A 83 4.28 9.04 -12.68
N ILE A 84 5.53 9.20 -13.03
CA ILE A 84 6.53 9.90 -12.21
C ILE A 84 6.16 11.35 -11.89
N ALA A 85 5.49 12.04 -12.81
CA ALA A 85 5.09 13.44 -12.69
C ALA A 85 3.78 13.61 -11.92
N GLU A 86 2.99 12.57 -11.77
CA GLU A 86 1.70 12.66 -11.10
C GLU A 86 1.86 12.92 -9.61
N ARG A 87 1.12 13.90 -9.12
CA ARG A 87 1.07 14.29 -7.71
C ARG A 87 -0.02 13.50 -6.98
N GLY A 88 0.16 13.31 -5.69
CA GLY A 88 -0.87 12.84 -4.77
C GLY A 88 -1.34 13.97 -3.86
N TYR A 89 -2.07 13.60 -2.81
CA TYR A 89 -2.65 14.53 -1.85
C TYR A 89 -1.57 15.38 -1.15
N VAL A 90 -0.50 14.76 -0.65
CA VAL A 90 0.53 15.47 0.14
C VAL A 90 1.37 16.43 -0.67
N ASN A 91 1.39 16.28 -1.98
CA ASN A 91 2.20 17.10 -2.89
C ASN A 91 1.38 17.91 -3.92
N GLY A 92 0.09 18.14 -3.60
CA GLY A 92 -0.70 19.21 -4.18
C GLY A 92 -1.76 18.80 -5.21
N ARG A 93 -2.10 17.51 -5.34
CA ARG A 93 -3.27 17.10 -6.12
C ARG A 93 -4.54 17.31 -5.29
N ILE A 94 -5.49 18.05 -5.84
CA ILE A 94 -6.82 18.28 -5.27
C ILE A 94 -7.78 17.17 -5.70
N GLY A 95 -8.90 17.02 -4.96
CA GLY A 95 -9.96 16.05 -5.31
C GLY A 95 -9.65 14.63 -4.85
N LEU A 96 -8.70 14.43 -3.92
CA LEU A 96 -8.35 13.15 -3.34
C LEU A 96 -8.90 12.96 -1.91
N GLU A 97 -9.74 13.87 -1.45
CA GLU A 97 -10.26 13.89 -0.07
C GLU A 97 -11.00 12.59 0.28
N GLU A 98 -11.79 12.06 -0.66
CA GLU A 98 -12.52 10.81 -0.45
C GLU A 98 -11.57 9.59 -0.41
N SER A 99 -10.51 9.62 -1.22
CA SER A 99 -9.46 8.59 -1.17
C SER A 99 -8.73 8.62 0.17
N ILE A 100 -8.41 9.80 0.70
CA ILE A 100 -7.77 9.94 2.02
C ILE A 100 -8.71 9.48 3.15
N LYS A 101 -10.01 9.83 3.11
CA LYS A 101 -10.99 9.29 4.06
C LYS A 101 -11.01 7.77 4.04
N PHE A 102 -10.99 7.18 2.85
CA PHE A 102 -10.96 5.73 2.67
C PHE A 102 -9.68 5.08 3.23
N CYS A 103 -8.52 5.74 3.06
CA CYS A 103 -7.26 5.32 3.68
C CYS A 103 -7.34 5.37 5.22
N ILE A 104 -7.88 6.47 5.78
CA ILE A 104 -7.97 6.68 7.23
C ILE A 104 -8.79 5.57 7.92
N VAL A 105 -9.81 5.05 7.28
CA VAL A 105 -10.64 3.97 7.84
C VAL A 105 -10.12 2.56 7.52
N GLY A 106 -8.91 2.43 6.96
CA GLY A 106 -8.31 1.13 6.64
C GLY A 106 -9.13 0.34 5.62
N ALA A 107 -9.61 0.99 4.58
CA ALA A 107 -10.38 0.41 3.48
C ALA A 107 -11.70 -0.30 3.90
N THR A 108 -12.17 -0.05 5.11
CA THR A 108 -13.44 -0.58 5.62
C THR A 108 -14.64 0.27 5.19
N GLY A 109 -15.84 -0.32 5.30
CA GLY A 109 -17.09 0.38 5.01
C GLY A 109 -17.40 1.46 6.04
N LYS A 110 -17.56 2.72 5.61
CA LYS A 110 -17.97 3.82 6.46
C LYS A 110 -18.96 4.74 5.74
N GLU A 111 -19.96 5.19 6.48
CA GLU A 111 -20.84 6.28 6.07
C GLU A 111 -20.02 7.57 5.86
N GLY A 112 -20.42 8.39 4.89
CA GLY A 112 -19.78 9.66 4.59
C GLY A 112 -18.57 9.57 3.65
N ILE A 113 -18.28 8.38 3.10
CA ILE A 113 -17.30 8.20 2.02
C ILE A 113 -18.04 8.08 0.69
N ASN A 114 -17.71 8.95 -0.25
CA ASN A 114 -18.16 8.81 -1.64
C ASN A 114 -17.19 7.92 -2.41
N TYR A 115 -17.51 6.63 -2.51
CA TYR A 115 -16.67 5.63 -3.17
C TYR A 115 -16.44 5.90 -4.66
N ASP A 116 -17.35 6.60 -5.34
CA ASP A 116 -17.17 6.97 -6.76
C ASP A 116 -15.99 7.92 -6.97
N LYS A 117 -15.56 8.62 -5.91
CA LYS A 117 -14.41 9.54 -5.92
C LYS A 117 -13.15 8.95 -5.34
N VAL A 118 -13.17 7.70 -4.87
CA VAL A 118 -11.93 6.97 -4.49
C VAL A 118 -11.19 6.58 -5.75
N ILE A 119 -9.86 6.69 -5.76
CA ILE A 119 -9.08 6.56 -7.02
C ILE A 119 -9.22 5.21 -7.71
N TYR A 120 -9.26 4.10 -6.96
CA TYR A 120 -9.35 2.75 -7.53
C TYR A 120 -10.57 1.98 -7.05
N SER A 121 -10.82 1.99 -5.76
CA SER A 121 -11.86 1.17 -5.15
C SER A 121 -13.22 1.86 -5.19
N ARG A 122 -14.27 1.14 -5.63
CA ARG A 122 -15.63 1.64 -5.68
C ARG A 122 -16.50 1.16 -4.51
N TRP A 123 -15.90 0.41 -3.59
CA TRP A 123 -16.50 -0.11 -2.36
C TRP A 123 -15.41 -0.45 -1.34
N ALA A 124 -15.81 -0.68 -0.10
CA ALA A 124 -14.91 -1.22 0.92
C ALA A 124 -14.46 -2.63 0.53
N TRP A 125 -13.14 -2.88 0.58
CA TRP A 125 -12.60 -4.19 0.26
C TRP A 125 -12.07 -4.93 1.49
N ALA A 126 -12.01 -4.28 2.65
CA ALA A 126 -11.67 -4.89 3.94
C ALA A 126 -12.92 -4.95 4.82
N ASN A 127 -13.15 -6.10 5.48
CA ASN A 127 -14.18 -6.21 6.51
C ASN A 127 -13.74 -5.54 7.80
N GLU A 128 -12.45 -5.70 8.12
CA GLU A 128 -11.82 -5.18 9.33
C GLU A 128 -10.54 -4.41 8.99
N PRO A 129 -10.18 -3.37 9.75
CA PRO A 129 -8.99 -2.56 9.45
C PRO A 129 -7.69 -3.37 9.39
N TYR A 130 -7.54 -4.42 10.20
CA TYR A 130 -6.34 -5.27 10.19
C TYR A 130 -6.13 -6.04 8.88
N GLN A 131 -7.07 -6.00 7.95
CA GLN A 131 -6.94 -6.57 6.60
C GLN A 131 -6.34 -5.58 5.59
N CYS A 132 -6.05 -4.36 6.01
CA CYS A 132 -5.50 -3.30 5.19
C CYS A 132 -4.08 -2.93 5.64
N ILE A 133 -3.09 -3.09 4.76
CA ILE A 133 -1.74 -2.57 4.97
C ILE A 133 -1.66 -1.17 4.36
N ASN A 134 -1.61 -0.16 5.23
CA ASN A 134 -1.38 1.22 4.81
C ASN A 134 0.11 1.47 4.62
N TYR A 135 0.50 1.89 3.43
CA TYR A 135 1.89 2.12 3.07
C TYR A 135 2.03 3.20 2.00
N ILE A 136 3.23 3.69 1.84
CA ILE A 136 3.56 4.67 0.79
C ILE A 136 4.75 4.20 -0.04
N SER A 137 5.73 3.58 0.60
CA SER A 137 6.91 3.03 -0.05
C SER A 137 7.11 1.57 0.33
N ALA A 138 7.65 0.78 -0.58
CA ALA A 138 8.12 -0.57 -0.40
C ALA A 138 9.41 -0.75 -1.21
N HIS A 139 9.88 -1.99 -1.39
CA HIS A 139 11.07 -2.27 -2.20
C HIS A 139 10.85 -1.91 -3.68
N ASP A 140 9.63 -2.08 -4.21
CA ASP A 140 9.28 -1.69 -5.57
C ASP A 140 9.09 -0.18 -5.74
N ASN A 141 9.32 0.30 -6.96
CA ASN A 141 9.11 1.66 -7.39
C ASN A 141 10.05 2.67 -6.66
N TYR A 142 9.88 3.96 -6.96
CA TYR A 142 10.61 5.02 -6.26
C TYR A 142 10.14 5.18 -4.82
N THR A 143 11.07 5.48 -3.92
CA THR A 143 10.75 5.85 -2.55
C THR A 143 9.80 7.05 -2.51
N LEU A 144 9.16 7.30 -1.38
CA LEU A 144 8.37 8.52 -1.19
C LEU A 144 9.20 9.77 -1.48
N TRP A 145 10.42 9.85 -0.92
CA TRP A 145 11.30 11.00 -1.10
C TRP A 145 11.66 11.27 -2.56
N ASP A 146 11.98 10.23 -3.32
CA ASP A 146 12.32 10.35 -4.73
C ASP A 146 11.10 10.74 -5.58
N LYS A 147 9.93 10.15 -5.30
CA LYS A 147 8.67 10.49 -5.96
C LYS A 147 8.31 11.96 -5.72
N LEU A 148 8.42 12.45 -4.49
CA LEU A 148 8.19 13.85 -4.15
C LEU A 148 9.17 14.78 -4.88
N TYR A 149 10.45 14.39 -4.98
CA TYR A 149 11.44 15.14 -5.72
C TYR A 149 11.08 15.26 -7.20
N MET A 150 10.71 14.16 -7.84
CA MET A 150 10.45 14.11 -9.27
C MET A 150 9.14 14.78 -9.67
N SER A 151 8.10 14.65 -8.86
CA SER A 151 6.79 15.26 -9.13
C SER A 151 6.70 16.74 -8.72
N ASN A 152 7.63 17.24 -7.89
CA ASN A 152 7.66 18.62 -7.38
C ASN A 152 9.06 19.22 -7.43
N LYS A 153 9.67 19.23 -8.61
CA LYS A 153 11.07 19.69 -8.83
C LYS A 153 11.34 21.09 -8.27
N ASP A 154 10.36 21.98 -8.38
CA ASP A 154 10.48 23.38 -7.93
C ASP A 154 10.21 23.57 -6.43
N SER A 155 9.91 22.52 -5.68
CA SER A 155 9.69 22.61 -4.25
C SER A 155 10.99 22.78 -3.49
N SER A 156 11.00 23.70 -2.51
CA SER A 156 12.10 23.80 -1.57
C SER A 156 12.30 22.50 -0.79
N LEU A 157 13.52 22.29 -0.29
CA LEU A 157 13.86 21.15 0.54
C LEU A 157 12.92 21.03 1.75
N GLU A 158 12.64 22.15 2.43
CA GLU A 158 11.79 22.18 3.62
C GLU A 158 10.34 21.83 3.27
N LYS A 159 9.81 22.35 2.17
CA LYS A 159 8.47 21.98 1.71
C LYS A 159 8.36 20.48 1.42
N ARG A 160 9.39 19.90 0.79
CA ARG A 160 9.42 18.45 0.50
C ARG A 160 9.52 17.60 1.76
N LYS A 161 10.30 18.05 2.77
CA LYS A 161 10.32 17.39 4.10
C LYS A 161 8.93 17.41 4.76
N ASN A 162 8.22 18.53 4.65
CA ASN A 162 6.87 18.64 5.21
C ASN A 162 5.86 17.71 4.48
N MET A 163 5.99 17.57 3.16
CA MET A 163 5.21 16.57 2.40
C MET A 163 5.48 15.14 2.89
N ASN A 164 6.76 14.80 3.11
CA ASN A 164 7.15 13.48 3.63
C ASN A 164 6.59 13.24 5.03
N LYS A 165 6.68 14.23 5.93
CA LYS A 165 6.10 14.14 7.28
C LYS A 165 4.57 13.97 7.25
N LEU A 166 3.88 14.70 6.36
CA LEU A 166 2.43 14.58 6.21
C LEU A 166 2.03 13.18 5.73
N ALA A 167 2.79 12.63 4.78
CA ALA A 167 2.59 11.28 4.28
C ALA A 167 2.75 10.23 5.39
N ALA A 168 3.82 10.34 6.18
CA ALA A 168 4.07 9.50 7.35
C ALA A 168 2.94 9.62 8.38
N ALA A 169 2.48 10.85 8.66
CA ALA A 169 1.38 11.09 9.58
C ALA A 169 0.10 10.37 9.11
N ILE A 170 -0.25 10.45 7.83
CA ILE A 170 -1.43 9.76 7.29
C ILE A 170 -1.34 8.26 7.55
N VAL A 171 -0.19 7.61 7.24
CA VAL A 171 -0.04 6.17 7.45
C VAL A 171 -0.11 5.80 8.93
N LEU A 172 0.61 6.53 9.79
CA LEU A 172 0.73 6.18 11.22
C LEU A 172 -0.53 6.49 12.04
N THR A 173 -1.40 7.38 11.57
CA THR A 173 -2.63 7.76 12.28
C THR A 173 -3.90 7.18 11.66
N SER A 174 -3.80 6.45 10.55
CA SER A 174 -4.91 5.73 9.94
C SER A 174 -5.18 4.40 10.65
N GLN A 175 -6.40 3.92 10.56
CA GLN A 175 -6.73 2.55 10.92
C GLN A 175 -6.10 1.59 9.91
N GLY A 176 -5.88 0.34 10.32
CA GLY A 176 -5.15 -0.64 9.53
C GLY A 176 -3.75 -0.89 10.10
N ILE A 177 -2.97 -1.67 9.38
CA ILE A 177 -1.60 -2.00 9.76
C ILE A 177 -0.66 -1.02 9.04
N PRO A 178 0.07 -0.15 9.76
CA PRO A 178 1.04 0.74 9.14
C PRO A 178 2.27 -0.04 8.67
N PHE A 179 2.70 0.24 7.45
CA PHE A 179 3.93 -0.32 6.89
C PHE A 179 4.86 0.82 6.46
N PHE A 180 6.08 0.77 6.93
CA PHE A 180 7.16 1.70 6.60
C PHE A 180 8.33 0.98 5.96
N GLN A 181 8.79 1.45 4.82
CA GLN A 181 10.06 1.00 4.26
C GLN A 181 11.20 1.51 5.14
N ALA A 182 12.11 0.61 5.54
CA ALA A 182 13.28 1.00 6.34
C ALA A 182 14.05 2.16 5.68
N GLY A 183 14.26 3.23 6.42
CA GLY A 183 14.93 4.44 5.95
C GLY A 183 13.98 5.54 5.45
N GLU A 184 12.68 5.30 5.36
CA GLU A 184 11.71 6.33 4.96
C GLU A 184 11.69 7.49 5.96
N GLU A 185 11.91 7.20 7.25
CA GLU A 185 11.97 8.17 8.34
C GLU A 185 13.15 9.16 8.23
N PHE A 186 14.21 8.79 7.52
CA PHE A 186 15.34 9.68 7.23
C PHE A 186 15.53 9.94 5.73
N LEU A 187 14.44 9.88 4.96
CA LEU A 187 14.38 10.33 3.58
C LEU A 187 15.18 9.44 2.61
N ARG A 188 15.05 8.12 2.78
CA ARG A 188 15.69 7.14 1.91
C ARG A 188 15.50 7.48 0.44
N THR A 189 16.59 7.43 -0.33
CA THR A 189 16.63 7.64 -1.76
C THR A 189 17.24 6.47 -2.49
N LYS A 190 16.77 6.21 -3.71
CA LYS A 190 17.36 5.25 -4.67
C LYS A 190 18.28 5.93 -5.69
N LYS A 191 18.66 7.18 -5.43
CA LYS A 191 19.67 7.88 -6.22
C LYS A 191 21.05 7.26 -6.07
N ASN A 192 21.80 7.25 -7.15
CA ASN A 192 23.23 6.97 -7.10
C ASN A 192 23.97 8.06 -6.29
N PRO A 193 25.24 7.80 -5.88
CA PRO A 193 26.04 8.78 -5.16
C PRO A 193 26.24 10.11 -5.91
N ASP A 194 26.21 10.10 -7.25
CA ASP A 194 26.26 11.29 -8.10
C ASP A 194 24.93 12.05 -8.22
N GLY A 195 23.88 11.55 -7.57
CA GLY A 195 22.54 12.13 -7.57
C GLY A 195 21.67 11.75 -8.78
N SER A 196 22.17 10.94 -9.70
CA SER A 196 21.41 10.41 -10.83
C SER A 196 20.49 9.24 -10.43
N PHE A 197 19.54 8.90 -11.29
CA PHE A 197 18.81 7.62 -11.24
C PHE A 197 19.25 6.79 -12.44
N ASN A 198 19.60 5.52 -12.23
CA ASN A 198 19.83 4.57 -13.31
C ASN A 198 18.55 3.81 -13.65
N HIS A 199 18.63 2.93 -14.66
CA HIS A 199 17.51 2.09 -15.09
C HIS A 199 16.95 1.22 -13.93
N ASP A 200 17.83 0.73 -13.07
CA ASP A 200 17.46 -0.19 -12.00
C ASP A 200 16.95 0.54 -10.73
N SER A 201 17.18 1.86 -10.61
CA SER A 201 16.75 2.65 -9.44
C SER A 201 15.24 2.56 -9.15
N TYR A 202 14.43 2.28 -10.17
CA TYR A 202 12.99 2.17 -10.01
C TYR A 202 12.58 0.96 -9.14
N ASN A 203 13.17 -0.21 -9.38
CA ASN A 203 12.86 -1.44 -8.66
C ASN A 203 14.00 -1.95 -7.76
N ALA A 204 15.11 -1.22 -7.66
CA ALA A 204 16.17 -1.57 -6.73
C ALA A 204 15.66 -1.48 -5.28
N PRO A 205 16.05 -2.43 -4.38
CA PRO A 205 15.67 -2.42 -2.97
C PRO A 205 16.28 -1.25 -2.18
#